data_e378b43c47a5f567c3c00c10e236bd60
#
_entry.id   e378b43c47a5f567c3c00c10e236bd60
#
_cell.length_a   1.000
_cell.length_b   1.000
_cell.length_c   1.000
_cell.angle_alpha   90.00
_cell.angle_beta   90.00
_cell.angle_gamma   90.00
#
_symmetry.space_group_name_H-M   'P 1'
#
loop_
_entity.id
_entity.type
_entity.pdbx_description
1 polymer ?
#
loop_
_entity_poly.entity_id
_entity_poly.type
_entity_poly.pdbx_seq_one_letter_code
_entity_poly.pdbx_strand_id
1 'polypeptide(L)'
;YANEKKFQFLTAVTVTNPKYVLKSNHLDYYNNSGHSYLFGPSTITSETNYIYTEKGFYDSKKGTGHFLRRSYIKYKDRLIEGDSLFYNRNIEFASATNNVKITDSINKGIVKGHYAEVFKQKDSMYVTKRAVAINLVDNDSVYIHGKKLMVTGKAPFRVIRAFNNARFYKTDLSGKCDSIHSSQATNLTQLLVNPVLWN
;
A
#
# COMPACT_ATOMS: atom_id res chain seq x y z
N TYR A 1 5.49 26.10 -24.85
CA TYR A 1 5.78 24.67 -25.06
C TYR A 1 5.35 24.29 -26.49
N ALA A 2 6.01 24.85 -27.48
CA ALA A 2 5.78 24.51 -28.86
C ALA A 2 6.23 23.07 -29.11
N ASN A 3 5.35 22.25 -29.70
CA ASN A 3 5.59 20.92 -30.28
C ASN A 3 5.39 19.67 -29.42
N GLU A 4 4.69 19.68 -28.29
CA GLU A 4 4.23 18.42 -27.72
C GLU A 4 2.94 17.96 -28.41
N LYS A 5 3.01 16.86 -29.18
CA LYS A 5 1.81 16.30 -29.82
C LYS A 5 0.92 15.69 -28.75
N LYS A 6 -0.16 16.40 -28.40
CA LYS A 6 -1.20 15.94 -27.52
C LYS A 6 -2.24 15.15 -28.30
N PHE A 7 -2.57 13.97 -27.84
CA PHE A 7 -3.71 13.18 -28.30
C PHE A 7 -4.74 13.10 -27.18
N GLN A 8 -5.97 13.42 -27.50
CA GLN A 8 -7.09 13.32 -26.58
C GLN A 8 -8.02 12.20 -27.02
N PHE A 9 -8.24 11.23 -26.14
CA PHE A 9 -9.09 10.09 -26.38
C PHE A 9 -10.28 10.17 -25.44
N LEU A 10 -11.48 10.16 -26.02
CA LEU A 10 -12.75 10.25 -25.31
C LEU A 10 -13.47 8.92 -25.44
N THR A 11 -13.93 8.36 -24.33
CA THR A 11 -14.68 7.10 -24.20
C THR A 11 -13.94 5.82 -24.60
N ALA A 12 -14.01 4.83 -23.71
CA ALA A 12 -13.56 3.44 -23.90
C ALA A 12 -12.12 3.29 -24.47
N VAL A 13 -11.18 4.08 -23.96
CA VAL A 13 -9.78 4.07 -24.40
C VAL A 13 -9.06 2.82 -23.89
N THR A 14 -8.35 2.13 -24.79
CA THR A 14 -7.42 1.05 -24.40
C THR A 14 -6.05 1.34 -25.02
N VAL A 15 -5.02 1.38 -24.16
CA VAL A 15 -3.61 1.49 -24.55
C VAL A 15 -2.93 0.19 -24.17
N THR A 16 -2.40 -0.52 -25.17
CA THR A 16 -1.67 -1.77 -24.96
C THR A 16 -0.18 -1.52 -25.09
N ASN A 17 0.58 -1.98 -24.09
CA ASN A 17 2.03 -1.97 -24.05
C ASN A 17 2.50 -3.36 -23.61
N PRO A 18 3.67 -3.87 -24.05
CA PRO A 18 4.15 -5.19 -23.62
C PRO A 18 4.21 -5.40 -22.10
N LYS A 19 4.29 -4.34 -21.30
CA LYS A 19 4.40 -4.40 -19.84
C LYS A 19 3.11 -4.11 -19.10
N TYR A 20 2.08 -3.55 -19.74
CA TYR A 20 0.80 -3.22 -19.11
C TYR A 20 -0.29 -2.92 -20.14
N VAL A 21 -1.53 -3.02 -19.70
CA VAL A 21 -2.71 -2.54 -20.41
C VAL A 21 -3.33 -1.42 -19.58
N LEU A 22 -3.54 -0.26 -20.19
CA LEU A 22 -4.24 0.88 -19.59
C LEU A 22 -5.61 1.01 -20.26
N LYS A 23 -6.67 1.08 -19.44
CA LYS A 23 -8.02 1.40 -19.88
C LYS A 23 -8.49 2.66 -19.17
N SER A 24 -9.19 3.55 -19.88
CA SER A 24 -9.69 4.80 -19.33
C SER A 24 -10.94 5.25 -20.04
N ASN A 25 -11.79 6.00 -19.35
CA ASN A 25 -12.90 6.67 -19.99
C ASN A 25 -12.45 7.90 -20.79
N HIS A 26 -11.44 8.61 -20.28
CA HIS A 26 -10.86 9.76 -20.96
C HIS A 26 -9.36 9.80 -20.66
N LEU A 27 -8.55 9.94 -21.70
CA LEU A 27 -7.11 9.96 -21.65
C LEU A 27 -6.56 11.11 -22.49
N ASP A 28 -5.73 11.96 -21.88
CA ASP A 28 -4.86 12.88 -22.58
C ASP A 28 -3.43 12.29 -22.62
N TYR A 29 -2.92 12.03 -23.81
CA TYR A 29 -1.60 11.45 -24.00
C TYR A 29 -0.68 12.45 -24.72
N TYR A 30 0.52 12.60 -24.17
CA TYR A 30 1.57 13.46 -24.73
C TYR A 30 2.70 12.59 -25.27
N ASN A 31 2.81 12.51 -26.58
CA ASN A 31 3.67 11.55 -27.27
C ASN A 31 5.16 11.77 -26.97
N ASN A 32 5.61 13.02 -26.93
CA ASN A 32 7.02 13.34 -26.76
C ASN A 32 7.50 13.04 -25.32
N SER A 33 6.71 13.34 -24.31
CA SER A 33 7.03 13.07 -22.90
C SER A 33 6.66 11.66 -22.45
N GLY A 34 5.68 11.03 -23.10
CA GLY A 34 5.11 9.76 -22.67
C GLY A 34 4.16 9.88 -21.48
N HIS A 35 3.67 11.11 -21.26
CA HIS A 35 2.76 11.41 -20.15
C HIS A 35 1.32 11.07 -20.50
N SER A 36 0.63 10.40 -19.59
CA SER A 36 -0.78 10.07 -19.66
C SER A 36 -1.52 10.70 -18.49
N TYR A 37 -2.54 11.51 -18.77
CA TYR A 37 -3.45 12.04 -17.76
C TYR A 37 -4.78 11.30 -17.87
N LEU A 38 -5.22 10.71 -16.77
CA LEU A 38 -6.38 9.86 -16.67
C LEU A 38 -7.53 10.61 -16.00
N PHE A 39 -8.71 10.58 -16.64
CA PHE A 39 -9.91 11.24 -16.14
C PHE A 39 -11.08 10.24 -16.15
N GLY A 40 -11.76 10.15 -15.00
CA GLY A 40 -12.81 9.16 -14.77
C GLY A 40 -12.24 7.75 -14.51
N PRO A 41 -13.11 6.74 -14.42
CA PRO A 41 -12.71 5.37 -14.15
C PRO A 41 -11.61 4.89 -15.10
N SER A 42 -10.47 4.56 -14.53
CA SER A 42 -9.28 4.14 -15.28
C SER A 42 -8.57 3.00 -14.57
N THR A 43 -7.99 2.09 -15.33
CA THR A 43 -7.25 0.95 -14.81
C THR A 43 -5.91 0.79 -15.52
N ILE A 44 -4.89 0.38 -14.76
CA ILE A 44 -3.60 -0.04 -15.31
C ILE A 44 -3.36 -1.46 -14.81
N THR A 45 -3.32 -2.42 -15.73
CA THR A 45 -3.14 -3.83 -15.42
C THR A 45 -1.80 -4.30 -15.96
N SER A 46 -0.98 -4.89 -15.12
CA SER A 46 0.26 -5.57 -15.47
C SER A 46 0.22 -7.01 -14.95
N GLU A 47 1.25 -7.79 -15.22
CA GLU A 47 1.36 -9.19 -14.74
C GLU A 47 1.17 -9.31 -13.22
N THR A 48 1.70 -8.37 -12.45
CA THR A 48 1.73 -8.44 -10.99
C THR A 48 0.85 -7.43 -10.28
N ASN A 49 0.26 -6.46 -11.00
CA ASN A 49 -0.46 -5.35 -10.39
C ASN A 49 -1.73 -5.00 -11.15
N TYR A 50 -2.71 -4.58 -10.39
CA TYR A 50 -3.89 -3.90 -10.89
C TYR A 50 -4.04 -2.57 -10.15
N ILE A 51 -4.08 -1.47 -10.88
CA ILE A 51 -4.27 -0.13 -10.34
C ILE A 51 -5.59 0.42 -10.85
N TYR A 52 -6.41 0.94 -9.96
CA TYR A 52 -7.62 1.68 -10.29
C TYR A 52 -7.48 3.12 -9.84
N THR A 53 -8.02 4.05 -10.61
CA THR A 53 -8.08 5.47 -10.26
C THR A 53 -9.22 6.17 -11.00
N GLU A 54 -9.78 7.22 -10.41
CA GLU A 54 -10.70 8.14 -11.10
C GLU A 54 -10.01 9.43 -11.55
N LYS A 55 -8.78 9.68 -11.08
CA LYS A 55 -7.93 10.77 -11.53
C LYS A 55 -6.47 10.38 -11.33
N GLY A 56 -5.69 10.37 -12.39
CA GLY A 56 -4.31 9.95 -12.29
C GLY A 56 -3.41 10.54 -13.37
N PHE A 57 -2.13 10.37 -13.12
CA PHE A 57 -1.04 10.68 -14.02
C PHE A 57 -0.12 9.47 -14.12
N TYR A 58 0.31 9.12 -15.33
CA TYR A 58 1.27 8.06 -15.56
C TYR A 58 2.33 8.49 -16.56
N ASP A 59 3.60 8.37 -16.18
CA ASP A 59 4.76 8.57 -17.04
C ASP A 59 5.22 7.20 -17.55
N SER A 60 4.95 6.91 -18.82
CA SER A 60 5.26 5.62 -19.44
C SER A 60 6.76 5.40 -19.61
N LYS A 61 7.56 6.46 -19.78
CA LYS A 61 9.02 6.39 -19.92
C LYS A 61 9.70 6.11 -18.60
N LYS A 62 9.30 6.80 -17.53
CA LYS A 62 9.83 6.58 -16.17
C LYS A 62 9.19 5.38 -15.47
N GLY A 63 8.05 4.92 -15.95
CA GLY A 63 7.29 3.86 -15.28
C GLY A 63 6.71 4.26 -13.93
N THR A 64 6.43 5.56 -13.73
CA THR A 64 5.91 6.11 -12.48
C THR A 64 4.49 6.63 -12.65
N GLY A 65 3.68 6.53 -11.62
CA GLY A 65 2.31 7.04 -11.61
C GLY A 65 1.92 7.67 -10.29
N HIS A 66 1.04 8.67 -10.37
CA HIS A 66 0.36 9.30 -9.24
C HIS A 66 -1.13 9.14 -9.44
N PHE A 67 -1.82 8.61 -8.45
CA PHE A 67 -3.24 8.28 -8.53
C PHE A 67 -3.99 8.92 -7.37
N LEU A 68 -5.05 9.62 -7.73
CA LEU A 68 -5.87 10.39 -6.83
C LEU A 68 -7.34 9.98 -7.01
N ARG A 69 -8.14 10.24 -6.00
CA ARG A 69 -9.58 10.03 -6.04
C ARG A 69 -10.00 8.57 -6.25
N ARG A 70 -10.43 7.95 -5.17
CA ARG A 70 -10.88 6.54 -5.11
C ARG A 70 -9.88 5.56 -5.69
N SER A 71 -8.58 5.81 -5.46
CA SER A 71 -7.53 5.00 -6.04
C SER A 71 -7.13 3.85 -5.14
N TYR A 72 -6.79 2.72 -5.77
CA TYR A 72 -6.18 1.60 -5.07
C TYR A 72 -5.20 0.84 -5.96
N ILE A 73 -4.24 0.17 -5.31
CA ILE A 73 -3.29 -0.74 -5.95
C ILE A 73 -3.52 -2.14 -5.37
N LYS A 74 -3.88 -3.09 -6.23
CA LYS A 74 -3.94 -4.50 -5.87
C LYS A 74 -2.66 -5.19 -6.32
N TYR A 75 -2.00 -5.85 -5.40
CA TYR A 75 -0.76 -6.60 -5.62
C TYR A 75 -0.82 -7.94 -4.89
N LYS A 76 -0.87 -9.04 -5.65
CA LYS A 76 -1.13 -10.37 -5.09
C LYS A 76 -2.40 -10.34 -4.20
N ASP A 77 -2.21 -10.68 -2.95
CA ASP A 77 -3.20 -10.74 -1.88
C ASP A 77 -3.37 -9.41 -1.11
N ARG A 78 -2.64 -8.36 -1.49
CA ARG A 78 -2.68 -7.06 -0.81
C ARG A 78 -3.43 -6.01 -1.61
N LEU A 79 -4.27 -5.26 -0.92
CA LEU A 79 -4.95 -4.07 -1.43
C LEU A 79 -4.41 -2.86 -0.68
N ILE A 80 -3.87 -1.88 -1.41
CA ILE A 80 -3.30 -0.63 -0.88
C ILE A 80 -4.24 0.50 -1.28
N GLU A 81 -4.79 1.20 -0.31
CA GLU A 81 -5.74 2.30 -0.44
C GLU A 81 -5.20 3.55 0.25
N GLY A 82 -5.56 4.73 -0.22
CA GLY A 82 -5.23 6.04 0.35
C GLY A 82 -5.77 7.17 -0.51
N ASP A 83 -5.74 8.41 0.01
CA ASP A 83 -6.22 9.57 -0.75
C ASP A 83 -5.31 9.89 -1.94
N SER A 84 -4.02 9.61 -1.82
CA SER A 84 -3.03 9.74 -2.89
C SER A 84 -2.10 8.53 -2.89
N LEU A 85 -1.92 7.94 -4.06
CA LEU A 85 -1.02 6.82 -4.28
C LEU A 85 0.07 7.20 -5.28
N PHE A 86 1.28 6.78 -4.99
CA PHE A 86 2.39 6.80 -5.93
C PHE A 86 2.82 5.37 -6.23
N TYR A 87 3.20 5.10 -7.47
CA TYR A 87 3.73 3.82 -7.89
C TYR A 87 4.94 3.99 -8.81
N ASN A 88 5.98 3.21 -8.57
CA ASN A 88 7.14 3.09 -9.45
C ASN A 88 7.31 1.63 -9.87
N ARG A 89 7.02 1.36 -11.15
CA ARG A 89 7.08 0.00 -11.73
C ARG A 89 8.50 -0.56 -11.73
N ASN A 90 9.51 0.27 -12.00
CA ASN A 90 10.88 -0.20 -12.23
C ASN A 90 11.54 -0.77 -10.98
N ILE A 91 11.16 -0.26 -9.81
CA ILE A 91 11.67 -0.71 -8.50
C ILE A 91 10.57 -1.38 -7.67
N GLU A 92 9.39 -1.62 -8.27
CA GLU A 92 8.23 -2.22 -7.61
C GLU A 92 7.90 -1.60 -6.24
N PHE A 93 7.91 -0.26 -6.22
CA PHE A 93 7.64 0.55 -5.04
C PHE A 93 6.26 1.20 -5.14
N ALA A 94 5.55 1.23 -4.02
CA ALA A 94 4.34 2.01 -3.87
C ALA A 94 4.37 2.81 -2.57
N SER A 95 3.78 4.01 -2.59
CA SER A 95 3.49 4.75 -1.37
C SER A 95 2.03 5.24 -1.36
N ALA A 96 1.50 5.41 -0.17
CA ALA A 96 0.15 5.90 0.06
C ALA A 96 0.16 7.00 1.11
N THR A 97 -0.64 8.03 0.89
CA THR A 97 -0.72 9.20 1.77
C THR A 97 -2.17 9.49 2.12
N ASN A 98 -2.42 9.77 3.38
CA ASN A 98 -3.69 10.02 4.05
C ASN A 98 -4.71 8.88 3.90
N ASN A 99 -5.46 8.63 4.96
CA ASN A 99 -6.47 7.57 5.03
C ASN A 99 -5.96 6.21 4.50
N VAL A 100 -4.69 5.92 4.81
CA VAL A 100 -4.04 4.71 4.33
C VAL A 100 -4.67 3.48 4.96
N LYS A 101 -5.00 2.50 4.12
CA LYS A 101 -5.43 1.16 4.54
C LYS A 101 -4.76 0.13 3.63
N ILE A 102 -4.06 -0.80 4.24
CA ILE A 102 -3.46 -1.95 3.54
C ILE A 102 -4.12 -3.20 4.08
N THR A 103 -4.82 -3.92 3.22
CA THR A 103 -5.49 -5.19 3.56
C THR A 103 -4.70 -6.35 2.99
N ASP A 104 -4.43 -7.35 3.81
CA ASP A 104 -3.82 -8.62 3.43
C ASP A 104 -4.88 -9.72 3.57
N SER A 105 -5.38 -10.22 2.44
CA SER A 105 -6.52 -11.16 2.43
C SER A 105 -6.14 -12.57 2.91
N ILE A 106 -4.90 -13.01 2.67
CA ILE A 106 -4.42 -14.33 3.11
C ILE A 106 -4.23 -14.35 4.62
N ASN A 107 -3.60 -13.33 5.18
CA ASN A 107 -3.29 -13.29 6.61
C ASN A 107 -4.38 -12.61 7.45
N LYS A 108 -5.50 -12.26 6.83
CA LYS A 108 -6.65 -11.59 7.49
C LYS A 108 -6.22 -10.37 8.31
N GLY A 109 -5.21 -9.65 7.81
CA GLY A 109 -4.61 -8.50 8.48
C GLY A 109 -4.95 -7.18 7.79
N ILE A 110 -5.09 -6.13 8.59
CA ILE A 110 -5.27 -4.75 8.10
C ILE A 110 -4.26 -3.87 8.79
N VAL A 111 -3.56 -3.01 8.02
CA VAL A 111 -2.71 -1.96 8.57
C VAL A 111 -3.25 -0.60 8.13
N LYS A 112 -3.44 0.30 9.07
CA LYS A 112 -3.95 1.67 8.83
C LYS A 112 -2.93 2.71 9.29
N GLY A 113 -2.98 3.89 8.69
CA GLY A 113 -2.19 5.06 9.07
C GLY A 113 -2.41 6.24 8.13
N HIS A 114 -1.51 7.21 8.15
CA HIS A 114 -1.59 8.36 7.24
C HIS A 114 -0.45 8.42 6.22
N TYR A 115 0.53 7.54 6.34
CA TYR A 115 1.59 7.38 5.34
C TYR A 115 2.10 5.95 5.35
N ALA A 116 2.27 5.37 4.16
CA ALA A 116 2.84 4.04 3.99
C ALA A 116 3.79 3.98 2.80
N GLU A 117 4.79 3.10 2.91
CA GLU A 117 5.63 2.66 1.81
C GLU A 117 5.63 1.13 1.73
N VAL A 118 5.55 0.62 0.51
CA VAL A 118 5.52 -0.81 0.20
C VAL A 118 6.62 -1.12 -0.79
N PHE A 119 7.55 -1.97 -0.38
CA PHE A 119 8.69 -2.45 -1.16
C PHE A 119 8.42 -3.90 -1.56
N LYS A 120 7.85 -4.11 -2.73
CA LYS A 120 7.34 -5.43 -3.14
C LYS A 120 8.44 -6.46 -3.32
N GLN A 121 9.60 -6.07 -3.88
CA GLN A 121 10.76 -6.95 -4.06
C GLN A 121 11.32 -7.46 -2.73
N LYS A 122 11.18 -6.67 -1.66
CA LYS A 122 11.67 -7.01 -0.31
C LYS A 122 10.59 -7.61 0.59
N ASP A 123 9.37 -7.82 0.07
CA ASP A 123 8.19 -8.16 0.88
C ASP A 123 8.13 -7.38 2.19
N SER A 124 8.40 -6.09 2.10
CA SER A 124 8.43 -5.20 3.27
C SER A 124 7.54 -3.98 3.06
N MET A 125 6.98 -3.52 4.15
CA MET A 125 6.25 -2.26 4.20
C MET A 125 6.43 -1.60 5.56
N TYR A 126 6.27 -0.30 5.59
CA TYR A 126 6.07 0.41 6.85
C TYR A 126 4.91 1.41 6.75
N VAL A 127 4.31 1.68 7.89
CA VAL A 127 3.21 2.63 8.05
C VAL A 127 3.52 3.54 9.22
N THR A 128 3.24 4.82 9.06
CA THR A 128 3.47 5.86 10.08
C THR A 128 2.26 6.77 10.22
N LYS A 129 2.33 7.68 11.18
CA LYS A 129 1.29 8.66 11.47
C LYS A 129 -0.04 7.97 11.86
N ARG A 130 -0.19 7.68 13.15
CA ARG A 130 -1.31 6.92 13.73
C ARG A 130 -1.40 5.48 13.20
N ALA A 131 -0.25 4.84 13.09
CA ALA A 131 -0.18 3.48 12.55
C ALA A 131 -0.80 2.47 13.50
N VAL A 132 -1.70 1.63 12.97
CA VAL A 132 -2.36 0.54 13.69
C VAL A 132 -2.37 -0.70 12.78
N ALA A 133 -1.88 -1.82 13.30
CA ALA A 133 -2.07 -3.13 12.70
C ALA A 133 -3.20 -3.86 13.43
N ILE A 134 -4.06 -4.53 12.69
CA ILE A 134 -5.20 -5.30 13.19
C ILE A 134 -5.06 -6.69 12.58
N ASN A 135 -4.90 -7.70 13.42
CA ASN A 135 -4.84 -9.10 13.01
C ASN A 135 -5.92 -9.90 13.73
N LEU A 136 -6.50 -10.86 13.03
CA LEU A 136 -7.42 -11.82 13.62
C LEU A 136 -6.61 -13.03 14.11
N VAL A 137 -6.68 -13.31 15.40
CA VAL A 137 -6.04 -14.46 16.06
C VAL A 137 -7.10 -15.17 16.88
N ASP A 138 -7.35 -16.44 16.61
CA ASP A 138 -8.34 -17.29 17.33
C ASP A 138 -9.73 -16.64 17.46
N ASN A 139 -10.22 -16.04 16.37
CA ASN A 139 -11.48 -15.28 16.30
C ASN A 139 -11.51 -13.99 17.14
N ASP A 140 -10.39 -13.57 17.72
CA ASP A 140 -10.27 -12.29 18.41
C ASP A 140 -9.36 -11.33 17.63
N SER A 141 -9.63 -10.03 17.75
CA SER A 141 -8.86 -8.99 17.07
C SER A 141 -7.73 -8.50 17.96
N VAL A 142 -6.50 -8.65 17.47
CA VAL A 142 -5.31 -8.08 18.11
C VAL A 142 -4.95 -6.77 17.41
N TYR A 143 -4.90 -5.70 18.16
CA TYR A 143 -4.52 -4.36 17.73
C TYR A 143 -3.10 -4.06 18.19
N ILE A 144 -2.23 -3.66 17.27
CA ILE A 144 -0.86 -3.22 17.58
C ILE A 144 -0.70 -1.80 17.06
N HIS A 145 -0.34 -0.88 17.95
CA HIS A 145 -0.10 0.52 17.64
C HIS A 145 1.36 0.90 17.90
N GLY A 146 1.88 1.83 17.13
CA GLY A 146 3.19 2.45 17.32
C GLY A 146 3.32 3.73 16.49
N LYS A 147 4.34 4.54 16.72
CA LYS A 147 4.62 5.69 15.84
C LYS A 147 5.00 5.23 14.44
N LYS A 148 5.65 4.07 14.33
CA LYS A 148 5.98 3.37 13.10
C LYS A 148 5.68 1.89 13.26
N LEU A 149 4.95 1.33 12.30
CA LEU A 149 4.80 -0.11 12.13
C LEU A 149 5.62 -0.55 10.92
N MET A 150 6.30 -1.68 11.04
CA MET A 150 7.07 -2.29 9.96
C MET A 150 6.67 -3.77 9.85
N VAL A 151 6.36 -4.21 8.64
CA VAL A 151 6.07 -5.62 8.33
C VAL A 151 7.10 -6.09 7.33
N THR A 152 7.75 -7.20 7.60
CA THR A 152 8.79 -7.78 6.74
C THR A 152 8.59 -9.28 6.56
N GLY A 153 8.96 -9.79 5.39
CA GLY A 153 8.91 -11.21 5.06
C GLY A 153 7.53 -11.70 4.61
N LYS A 154 7.54 -12.90 4.06
CA LYS A 154 6.35 -13.65 3.63
C LYS A 154 5.91 -14.62 4.72
N ALA A 155 4.63 -15.00 4.70
CA ALA A 155 4.19 -16.12 5.51
C ALA A 155 4.96 -17.42 5.13
N PRO A 156 5.32 -18.26 6.09
CA PRO A 156 5.11 -18.14 7.53
C PRO A 156 6.20 -17.33 8.29
N PHE A 157 7.19 -16.75 7.60
CA PHE A 157 8.34 -16.04 8.21
C PHE A 157 8.10 -14.53 8.35
N ARG A 158 6.86 -14.11 8.42
CA ARG A 158 6.52 -12.70 8.58
C ARG A 158 6.86 -12.19 9.97
N VAL A 159 7.40 -10.97 10.02
CA VAL A 159 7.69 -10.26 11.26
C VAL A 159 7.00 -8.91 11.25
N ILE A 160 6.28 -8.61 12.33
CA ILE A 160 5.67 -7.31 12.61
C ILE A 160 6.48 -6.64 13.72
N ARG A 161 6.86 -5.39 13.49
CA ARG A 161 7.54 -4.55 14.49
C ARG A 161 6.78 -3.25 14.67
N ALA A 162 6.53 -2.89 15.92
CA ALA A 162 6.03 -1.58 16.29
C ALA A 162 7.11 -0.82 17.05
N PHE A 163 7.31 0.44 16.73
CA PHE A 163 8.36 1.26 17.31
C PHE A 163 7.78 2.52 17.97
N ASN A 164 8.37 2.90 19.07
CA ASN A 164 8.17 4.11 19.84
C ASN A 164 6.74 4.23 20.39
N ASN A 165 6.60 4.03 21.70
CA ASN A 165 5.33 3.99 22.43
C ASN A 165 4.38 2.94 21.85
N ALA A 166 4.88 1.73 21.67
CA ALA A 166 4.09 0.62 21.19
C ALA A 166 3.03 0.22 22.22
N ARG A 167 1.85 -0.09 21.74
CA ARG A 167 0.72 -0.58 22.53
C ARG A 167 0.09 -1.74 21.79
N PHE A 168 -0.40 -2.70 22.55
CA PHE A 168 -1.27 -3.72 21.99
C PHE A 168 -2.52 -3.86 22.83
N TYR A 169 -3.57 -4.32 22.19
CA TYR A 169 -4.85 -4.63 22.81
C TYR A 169 -5.42 -5.91 22.20
N LYS A 170 -5.86 -6.79 23.04
CA LYS A 170 -6.68 -7.95 22.78
C LYS A 170 -7.75 -8.00 23.89
N THR A 171 -8.87 -8.68 23.68
CA THR A 171 -10.03 -8.65 24.59
C THR A 171 -9.67 -8.92 26.06
N ASP A 172 -8.77 -9.86 26.31
CA ASP A 172 -8.39 -10.34 27.64
C ASP A 172 -6.99 -9.86 28.09
N LEU A 173 -6.27 -9.13 27.25
CA LEU A 173 -4.92 -8.72 27.55
C LEU A 173 -4.55 -7.44 26.80
N SER A 174 -3.99 -6.49 27.51
CA SER A 174 -3.44 -5.27 26.91
C SER A 174 -2.07 -4.92 27.48
N GLY A 175 -1.34 -4.08 26.79
CA GLY A 175 -0.02 -3.69 27.24
C GLY A 175 0.59 -2.53 26.47
N LYS A 176 1.65 -1.98 27.08
CA LYS A 176 2.49 -0.93 26.50
C LYS A 176 3.95 -1.24 26.72
N CYS A 177 4.78 -0.75 25.81
CA CYS A 177 6.24 -0.81 25.87
C CYS A 177 6.83 0.23 24.93
N ASP A 178 8.14 0.31 24.79
CA ASP A 178 8.73 1.13 23.73
C ASP A 178 8.53 0.48 22.35
N SER A 179 8.83 -0.80 22.23
CA SER A 179 8.77 -1.50 20.94
C SER A 179 8.22 -2.92 21.08
N ILE A 180 7.56 -3.39 20.01
CA ILE A 180 7.04 -4.76 19.89
C ILE A 180 7.73 -5.45 18.71
N HIS A 181 8.11 -6.71 18.92
CA HIS A 181 8.57 -7.62 17.88
C HIS A 181 7.70 -8.88 17.90
N SER A 182 6.95 -9.13 16.84
CA SER A 182 6.10 -10.31 16.69
C SER A 182 6.52 -11.12 15.48
N SER A 183 6.86 -12.40 15.70
CA SER A 183 7.29 -13.33 14.65
C SER A 183 6.23 -14.38 14.41
N GLN A 184 5.76 -14.48 13.16
CA GLN A 184 4.79 -15.50 12.77
C GLN A 184 5.41 -16.92 12.81
N ALA A 185 6.68 -17.05 12.43
CA ALA A 185 7.36 -18.35 12.38
C ALA A 185 7.48 -19.04 13.76
N THR A 186 7.70 -18.25 14.80
CA THR A 186 7.86 -18.76 16.17
C THR A 186 6.61 -18.57 17.02
N ASN A 187 5.59 -17.92 16.50
CA ASN A 187 4.39 -17.48 17.22
C ASN A 187 4.70 -16.71 18.52
N LEU A 188 5.86 -16.00 18.52
CA LEU A 188 6.35 -15.28 19.69
C LEU A 188 6.19 -13.77 19.48
N THR A 189 5.63 -13.13 20.51
CA THR A 189 5.59 -11.66 20.59
C THR A 189 6.39 -11.20 21.79
N GLN A 190 7.38 -10.35 21.55
CA GLN A 190 8.27 -9.76 22.54
C GLN A 190 7.93 -8.28 22.74
N LEU A 191 7.79 -7.89 23.97
CA LEU A 191 7.63 -6.50 24.41
C LEU A 191 8.98 -6.00 24.95
N LEU A 192 9.50 -4.97 24.32
CA LEU A 192 10.86 -4.49 24.57
C LEU A 192 10.83 -3.11 25.25
N VAL A 193 11.67 -2.94 26.24
CA VAL A 193 11.88 -1.71 27.03
C VAL A 193 10.64 -1.31 27.84
N ASN A 194 10.74 -1.47 29.14
CA ASN A 194 9.72 -1.11 30.15
C ASN A 194 8.31 -1.66 29.84
N PRO A 195 8.15 -2.95 29.62
CA PRO A 195 6.85 -3.52 29.34
C PRO A 195 5.94 -3.44 30.56
N VAL A 196 4.70 -3.05 30.34
CA VAL A 196 3.63 -3.12 31.33
C VAL A 196 2.46 -3.86 30.69
N LEU A 197 1.96 -4.88 31.39
CA LEU A 197 0.81 -5.68 30.97
C LEU A 197 -0.30 -5.52 32.00
N TRP A 198 -1.53 -5.59 31.52
CA TRP A 198 -2.74 -5.65 32.36
C TRP A 198 -3.86 -6.41 31.65
N ASN A 199 -4.64 -7.10 32.41
CA ASN A 199 -5.84 -7.84 32.03
C ASN A 199 -7.09 -7.32 32.78
#